data_eef3af92c8b1bad4b32b4261e995ee24
#
_entry.id   eef3af92c8b1bad4b32b4261e995ee24
#
_cell.length_a   1.000
_cell.length_b   1.000
_cell.length_c   1.000
_cell.angle_alpha   90.00
_cell.angle_beta   90.00
_cell.angle_gamma   90.00
#
_symmetry.space_group_name_H-M   'P 1'
#
loop_
_entity.id
_entity.type
_entity.pdbx_description
1 polymer ?
#
loop_
_entity_poly.entity_id
_entity_poly.type
_entity_poly.pdbx_seq_one_letter_code
_entity_poly.pdbx_strand_id
1 'polypeptide(L)'
;RTRFVISFIDSMSSDANNSQTESLDFIREIVKEDQTSGKHAQIVTRFPPEPNGYLHIGHAKAICLNFGIAQENQGICHLRFDDTNPIRESTEYVESIQEDVRWLGFDWKEARFFTSNYFDKLFDFAVQLIENGNAYVCDLSAEDFMRTRGTPTRAGEDSPFRHRSVEENIDLFKKMREGVFEDGAKTLRAKIDMSAPNIQMRDPALYRIRRVHHHRTGDAWPIYPM
;
A
#
# COMPACT_ATOMS: atom_id res chain seq x y z
N ARG A 1 10.19 -27.74 22.15
CA ARG A 1 11.00 -26.69 21.46
C ARG A 1 10.44 -25.27 21.67
N THR A 2 9.34 -25.08 22.37
CA THR A 2 8.64 -23.81 22.59
C THR A 2 9.16 -23.00 23.80
N ARG A 3 10.11 -23.52 24.59
CA ARG A 3 10.60 -22.87 25.80
C ARG A 3 11.77 -21.88 25.65
N PHE A 4 12.39 -21.82 24.45
CA PHE A 4 13.61 -20.99 24.27
C PHE A 4 13.31 -19.53 23.91
N VAL A 5 12.15 -19.23 23.33
CA VAL A 5 11.80 -17.85 22.91
C VAL A 5 11.24 -17.03 24.08
N ILE A 6 10.52 -17.67 25.00
CA ILE A 6 9.94 -16.99 26.19
C ILE A 6 11.02 -16.56 27.18
N SER A 7 12.13 -17.31 27.27
CA SER A 7 13.26 -16.99 28.19
C SER A 7 14.05 -15.74 27.77
N PHE A 8 13.97 -15.31 26.55
CA PHE A 8 14.67 -14.09 26.07
C PHE A 8 13.93 -12.81 26.43
N ILE A 9 12.62 -12.88 26.61
CA ILE A 9 11.79 -11.72 26.98
C ILE A 9 11.81 -11.52 28.52
N ASP A 10 11.84 -12.59 29.30
CA ASP A 10 11.86 -12.51 30.78
C ASP A 10 13.20 -12.06 31.37
N SER A 11 14.31 -12.15 30.63
CA SER A 11 15.63 -11.71 31.14
C SER A 11 15.84 -10.19 31.05
N MET A 12 14.91 -9.43 30.46
CA MET A 12 14.98 -7.98 30.35
C MET A 12 14.13 -7.22 31.39
N SER A 13 13.51 -7.93 32.37
CA SER A 13 12.59 -7.30 33.33
C SER A 13 13.07 -7.26 34.77
N SER A 14 14.36 -7.51 35.09
CA SER A 14 14.87 -7.43 36.45
C SER A 14 16.18 -6.64 36.55
N ASP A 15 16.10 -5.31 36.33
CA ASP A 15 17.00 -4.35 36.97
C ASP A 15 16.29 -3.00 37.08
N ALA A 16 15.50 -2.85 38.12
CA ALA A 16 14.89 -1.58 38.52
C ALA A 16 15.92 -0.80 39.35
N ASN A 17 16.43 0.25 38.79
CA ASN A 17 16.92 1.52 39.31
C ASN A 17 18.17 2.01 38.59
N ASN A 18 17.97 2.46 37.36
CA ASN A 18 18.86 3.47 36.81
C ASN A 18 17.99 4.39 35.94
N SER A 19 17.81 5.63 36.36
CA SER A 19 17.11 6.68 35.58
C SER A 19 17.99 7.13 34.41
N GLN A 20 18.38 6.20 33.55
CA GLN A 20 18.78 6.48 32.22
C GLN A 20 17.49 6.65 31.41
N THR A 21 17.22 7.87 30.95
CA THR A 21 16.27 8.11 29.86
C THR A 21 16.65 7.17 28.72
N GLU A 22 15.93 6.04 28.58
CA GLU A 22 16.09 5.16 27.44
C GLU A 22 15.97 6.03 26.18
N SER A 23 17.04 6.03 25.38
CA SER A 23 17.03 6.73 24.10
C SER A 23 15.99 6.06 23.21
N LEU A 24 14.86 6.74 22.99
CA LEU A 24 13.83 6.28 22.06
C LEU A 24 14.36 6.36 20.64
N ASP A 25 13.93 5.43 19.78
CA ASP A 25 14.10 5.61 18.33
C ASP A 25 13.22 6.76 17.83
N PHE A 26 13.55 7.30 16.68
CA PHE A 26 12.88 8.49 16.12
C PHE A 26 11.37 8.30 15.91
N ILE A 27 10.90 7.07 15.66
CA ILE A 27 9.45 6.79 15.48
C ILE A 27 8.73 6.90 16.83
N ARG A 28 9.30 6.32 17.88
CA ARG A 28 8.76 6.40 19.24
C ARG A 28 8.81 7.82 19.79
N GLU A 29 9.83 8.60 19.44
CA GLU A 29 9.90 10.03 19.76
C GLU A 29 8.73 10.80 19.14
N ILE A 30 8.46 10.61 17.84
CA ILE A 30 7.33 11.23 17.13
C ILE A 30 5.99 10.79 17.76
N VAL A 31 5.82 9.50 18.04
CA VAL A 31 4.59 9.00 18.68
C VAL A 31 4.37 9.64 20.04
N LYS A 32 5.41 9.76 20.86
CA LYS A 32 5.35 10.42 22.17
C LYS A 32 5.00 11.89 22.06
N GLU A 33 5.59 12.61 21.11
CA GLU A 33 5.28 14.02 20.84
C GLU A 33 3.82 14.20 20.40
N ASP A 34 3.34 13.39 19.45
CA ASP A 34 1.98 13.41 18.93
C ASP A 34 0.94 13.10 20.04
N GLN A 35 1.24 12.19 20.95
CA GLN A 35 0.40 11.89 22.11
C GLN A 35 0.40 13.06 23.12
N THR A 36 1.58 13.61 23.43
CA THR A 36 1.72 14.70 24.40
C THR A 36 1.02 15.97 23.92
N SER A 37 1.09 16.26 22.62
CA SER A 37 0.41 17.39 22.00
C SER A 37 -1.10 17.18 21.78
N GLY A 38 -1.60 15.96 21.98
CA GLY A 38 -3.01 15.62 21.70
C GLY A 38 -3.37 15.62 20.21
N LYS A 39 -2.37 15.56 19.32
CA LYS A 39 -2.57 15.56 17.86
C LYS A 39 -3.39 14.35 17.38
N HIS A 40 -3.21 13.19 18.02
CA HIS A 40 -3.94 11.98 17.74
C HIS A 40 -4.57 11.40 19.00
N ALA A 41 -5.85 11.07 18.94
CA ALA A 41 -6.57 10.45 20.06
C ALA A 41 -6.15 8.99 20.28
N GLN A 42 -5.68 8.32 19.25
CA GLN A 42 -5.27 6.92 19.28
C GLN A 42 -4.13 6.70 18.31
N ILE A 43 -3.17 5.88 18.70
CA ILE A 43 -2.09 5.43 17.81
C ILE A 43 -2.61 4.29 16.94
N VAL A 44 -2.52 4.47 15.64
CA VAL A 44 -2.89 3.46 14.63
C VAL A 44 -1.67 3.21 13.74
N THR A 45 -1.22 1.97 13.73
CA THR A 45 -0.15 1.50 12.84
C THR A 45 -0.71 0.54 11.79
N ARG A 46 0.11 0.13 10.85
CA ARG A 46 -0.32 -0.72 9.74
C ARG A 46 0.81 -1.65 9.30
N PHE A 47 0.49 -2.92 9.15
CA PHE A 47 1.30 -3.87 8.39
C PHE A 47 0.56 -4.24 7.10
N PRO A 48 1.00 -3.77 5.90
CA PRO A 48 0.31 -3.95 4.63
C PRO A 48 1.01 -4.97 3.72
N PRO A 49 0.96 -6.28 4.00
CA PRO A 49 1.61 -7.26 3.14
C PRO A 49 0.85 -7.46 1.82
N GLU A 50 1.59 -7.65 0.71
CA GLU A 50 1.05 -8.28 -0.49
C GLU A 50 1.00 -9.80 -0.27
N PRO A 51 -0.14 -10.49 -0.51
CA PRO A 51 -0.24 -11.93 -0.34
C PRO A 51 0.31 -12.70 -1.57
N ASN A 52 1.57 -12.41 -1.95
CA ASN A 52 2.25 -12.91 -3.15
C ASN A 52 3.43 -13.83 -2.85
N GLY A 53 3.62 -14.23 -1.58
CA GLY A 53 4.69 -15.10 -1.12
C GLY A 53 4.74 -15.23 0.39
N TYR A 54 5.62 -16.12 0.86
CA TYR A 54 5.89 -16.31 2.30
C TYR A 54 6.70 -15.16 2.88
N LEU A 55 6.51 -14.90 4.17
CA LEU A 55 7.24 -13.85 4.86
C LEU A 55 8.72 -14.24 5.08
N HIS A 56 9.56 -13.24 5.19
CA HIS A 56 10.98 -13.38 5.54
C HIS A 56 11.33 -12.47 6.72
N ILE A 57 12.57 -12.56 7.21
CA ILE A 57 13.02 -11.82 8.40
C ILE A 57 12.80 -10.30 8.31
N GLY A 58 12.85 -9.71 7.13
CA GLY A 58 12.56 -8.29 6.93
C GLY A 58 11.09 -7.95 7.25
N HIS A 59 10.16 -8.86 6.90
CA HIS A 59 8.75 -8.71 7.28
C HIS A 59 8.56 -8.89 8.79
N ALA A 60 9.25 -9.85 9.42
CA ALA A 60 9.20 -10.04 10.87
C ALA A 60 9.62 -8.76 11.60
N LYS A 61 10.69 -8.08 11.16
CA LYS A 61 11.10 -6.78 11.69
C LYS A 61 9.98 -5.73 11.59
N ALA A 62 9.34 -5.63 10.41
CA ALA A 62 8.24 -4.68 10.19
C ALA A 62 7.01 -5.01 11.05
N ILE A 63 6.67 -6.29 11.21
CA ILE A 63 5.59 -6.75 12.08
C ILE A 63 5.88 -6.34 13.52
N CYS A 64 7.06 -6.73 14.06
CA CYS A 64 7.44 -6.39 15.43
C CYS A 64 7.43 -4.90 15.70
N LEU A 65 7.87 -4.07 14.73
CA LEU A 65 7.85 -2.63 14.87
C LEU A 65 6.41 -2.09 14.90
N ASN A 66 5.58 -2.44 13.93
CA ASN A 66 4.24 -1.88 13.80
C ASN A 66 3.30 -2.36 14.91
N PHE A 67 3.25 -3.66 15.17
CA PHE A 67 2.44 -4.22 16.24
C PHE A 67 2.97 -3.84 17.62
N GLY A 68 4.30 -3.80 17.80
CA GLY A 68 4.94 -3.38 19.06
C GLY A 68 4.58 -1.95 19.42
N ILE A 69 4.74 -0.99 18.51
CA ILE A 69 4.35 0.40 18.74
C ILE A 69 2.86 0.52 19.10
N ALA A 70 1.98 -0.18 18.38
CA ALA A 70 0.56 -0.18 18.72
C ALA A 70 0.30 -0.71 20.12
N GLN A 71 0.93 -1.83 20.49
CA GLN A 71 0.78 -2.47 21.80
C GLN A 71 1.31 -1.59 22.94
N GLU A 72 2.50 -1.00 22.78
CA GLU A 72 3.14 -0.09 23.73
C GLU A 72 2.26 1.13 24.07
N ASN A 73 1.46 1.57 23.09
CA ASN A 73 0.63 2.78 23.18
C ASN A 73 -0.87 2.49 23.29
N GLN A 74 -1.27 1.25 23.63
CA GLN A 74 -2.68 0.83 23.70
C GLN A 74 -3.47 1.17 22.41
N GLY A 75 -2.77 1.20 21.29
CA GLY A 75 -3.27 1.50 19.97
C GLY A 75 -3.78 0.28 19.21
N ILE A 76 -3.94 0.43 17.91
CA ILE A 76 -4.40 -0.63 16.99
C ILE A 76 -3.39 -0.78 15.86
N CYS A 77 -3.03 -2.01 15.52
CA CYS A 77 -2.31 -2.30 14.29
C CYS A 77 -3.25 -2.94 13.26
N HIS A 78 -3.40 -2.30 12.09
CA HIS A 78 -4.16 -2.85 10.98
C HIS A 78 -3.33 -3.87 10.21
N LEU A 79 -3.79 -5.12 10.12
CA LEU A 79 -3.32 -6.08 9.12
C LEU A 79 -4.12 -5.83 7.83
N ARG A 80 -3.50 -5.16 6.88
CA ARG A 80 -4.17 -4.78 5.64
C ARG A 80 -3.52 -5.45 4.44
N PHE A 81 -4.11 -6.47 3.90
CA PHE A 81 -3.64 -7.13 2.68
C PHE A 81 -3.77 -6.20 1.48
N ASP A 82 -2.65 -5.98 0.80
CA ASP A 82 -2.62 -5.26 -0.48
C ASP A 82 -2.79 -6.27 -1.61
N ASP A 83 -4.06 -6.61 -1.87
CA ASP A 83 -4.47 -7.61 -2.86
C ASP A 83 -4.88 -6.94 -4.18
N THR A 84 -3.93 -6.21 -4.78
CA THR A 84 -4.13 -5.47 -6.05
C THR A 84 -3.44 -6.11 -7.25
N ASN A 85 -2.78 -7.26 -7.06
CA ASN A 85 -2.06 -7.97 -8.11
C ASN A 85 -2.46 -9.46 -8.24
N PRO A 86 -3.63 -9.76 -8.79
CA PRO A 86 -4.24 -11.10 -8.78
C PRO A 86 -3.38 -12.19 -9.45
N ILE A 87 -2.39 -11.82 -10.27
CA ILE A 87 -1.52 -12.81 -10.96
C ILE A 87 -0.62 -13.56 -9.97
N ARG A 88 -0.25 -12.94 -8.85
CA ARG A 88 0.75 -13.46 -7.91
C ARG A 88 0.17 -13.80 -6.54
N GLU A 89 -1.06 -13.42 -6.28
CA GLU A 89 -1.68 -13.52 -4.98
C GLU A 89 -2.48 -14.81 -4.82
N SER A 90 -2.45 -15.38 -3.62
CA SER A 90 -3.24 -16.57 -3.29
C SER A 90 -3.73 -16.56 -1.86
N THR A 91 -4.82 -17.30 -1.62
CA THR A 91 -5.38 -17.53 -0.28
C THR A 91 -4.36 -18.22 0.64
N GLU A 92 -3.53 -19.10 0.10
CA GLU A 92 -2.45 -19.77 0.85
C GLU A 92 -1.51 -18.76 1.52
N TYR A 93 -1.08 -17.73 0.77
CA TYR A 93 -0.21 -16.69 1.35
C TYR A 93 -0.94 -15.80 2.37
N VAL A 94 -2.23 -15.54 2.15
CA VAL A 94 -3.05 -14.82 3.14
C VAL A 94 -3.09 -15.58 4.47
N GLU A 95 -3.29 -16.90 4.43
CA GLU A 95 -3.34 -17.77 5.61
C GLU A 95 -1.96 -17.84 6.29
N SER A 96 -0.90 -18.11 5.52
CA SER A 96 0.47 -18.18 6.04
C SER A 96 0.90 -16.87 6.72
N ILE A 97 0.62 -15.71 6.11
CA ILE A 97 0.94 -14.41 6.70
C ILE A 97 0.22 -14.23 8.05
N GLN A 98 -1.04 -14.64 8.16
CA GLN A 98 -1.77 -14.57 9.42
C GLN A 98 -1.17 -15.50 10.49
N GLU A 99 -0.76 -16.70 10.10
CA GLU A 99 -0.09 -17.66 11.01
C GLU A 99 1.24 -17.08 11.50
N ASP A 100 2.05 -16.51 10.62
CA ASP A 100 3.34 -15.91 10.94
C ASP A 100 3.20 -14.72 11.93
N VAL A 101 2.20 -13.85 11.74
CA VAL A 101 1.91 -12.74 12.65
C VAL A 101 1.55 -13.27 14.04
N ARG A 102 0.69 -14.30 14.11
CA ARG A 102 0.33 -14.94 15.39
C ARG A 102 1.51 -15.67 16.03
N TRP A 103 2.35 -16.34 15.22
CA TRP A 103 3.54 -17.01 15.70
C TRP A 103 4.55 -16.03 16.33
N LEU A 104 4.63 -14.81 15.82
CA LEU A 104 5.42 -13.71 16.40
C LEU A 104 4.79 -13.13 17.68
N GLY A 105 3.62 -13.61 18.11
CA GLY A 105 2.95 -13.20 19.34
C GLY A 105 2.01 -12.02 19.19
N PHE A 106 1.65 -11.63 17.97
CA PHE A 106 0.75 -10.50 17.70
C PHE A 106 -0.63 -10.94 17.23
N ASP A 107 -1.62 -10.06 17.43
CA ASP A 107 -2.98 -10.24 16.97
C ASP A 107 -3.55 -8.88 16.49
N TRP A 108 -4.20 -8.89 15.34
CA TRP A 108 -4.88 -7.73 14.78
C TRP A 108 -6.34 -7.59 15.24
N LYS A 109 -6.88 -8.57 15.97
CA LYS A 109 -8.30 -8.63 16.40
C LYS A 109 -9.25 -8.46 15.21
N GLU A 110 -10.09 -7.42 15.23
CA GLU A 110 -11.03 -7.09 14.16
C GLU A 110 -10.41 -6.23 13.04
N ALA A 111 -9.17 -5.78 13.21
CA ALA A 111 -8.52 -4.82 12.29
C ALA A 111 -7.81 -5.52 11.10
N ARG A 112 -8.49 -6.49 10.46
CA ARG A 112 -8.04 -7.14 9.23
C ARG A 112 -8.81 -6.60 8.03
N PHE A 113 -8.08 -6.08 7.06
CA PHE A 113 -8.63 -5.45 5.85
C PHE A 113 -7.99 -6.02 4.59
N PHE A 114 -8.70 -5.87 3.47
CA PHE A 114 -8.21 -6.18 2.14
C PHE A 114 -8.45 -4.97 1.24
N THR A 115 -7.51 -4.63 0.37
CA THR A 115 -7.69 -3.53 -0.58
C THR A 115 -8.88 -3.79 -1.51
N SER A 116 -9.12 -5.04 -1.89
CA SER A 116 -10.26 -5.45 -2.70
C SER A 116 -11.64 -5.13 -2.11
N ASN A 117 -11.76 -4.97 -0.78
CA ASN A 117 -13.02 -4.52 -0.17
C ASN A 117 -13.37 -3.07 -0.50
N TYR A 118 -12.42 -2.31 -1.02
CA TYR A 118 -12.54 -0.88 -1.30
C TYR A 118 -12.46 -0.55 -2.78
N PHE A 119 -12.48 -1.53 -3.69
CA PHE A 119 -12.32 -1.30 -5.12
C PHE A 119 -13.36 -0.33 -5.69
N ASP A 120 -14.63 -0.44 -5.30
CA ASP A 120 -15.66 0.52 -5.72
C ASP A 120 -15.31 1.95 -5.26
N LYS A 121 -14.95 2.11 -3.99
CA LYS A 121 -14.58 3.41 -3.43
C LYS A 121 -13.31 4.00 -4.06
N LEU A 122 -12.34 3.15 -4.34
CA LEU A 122 -11.09 3.56 -5.02
C LEU A 122 -11.38 3.98 -6.47
N PHE A 123 -12.32 3.29 -7.14
CA PHE A 123 -12.78 3.68 -8.47
C PHE A 123 -13.46 5.06 -8.44
N ASP A 124 -14.34 5.32 -7.48
CA ASP A 124 -14.99 6.62 -7.31
C ASP A 124 -13.97 7.74 -7.06
N PHE A 125 -12.95 7.48 -6.24
CA PHE A 125 -11.86 8.44 -6.03
C PHE A 125 -11.04 8.70 -7.30
N ALA A 126 -10.82 7.67 -8.12
CA ALA A 126 -10.15 7.83 -9.41
C ALA A 126 -10.99 8.68 -10.38
N VAL A 127 -12.32 8.51 -10.40
CA VAL A 127 -13.23 9.36 -11.16
C VAL A 127 -13.14 10.81 -10.67
N GLN A 128 -13.15 11.06 -9.35
CA GLN A 128 -12.98 12.41 -8.80
C GLN A 128 -11.63 13.05 -9.19
N LEU A 129 -10.55 12.27 -9.24
CA LEU A 129 -9.27 12.78 -9.72
C LEU A 129 -9.32 13.19 -11.18
N ILE A 130 -10.04 12.45 -12.04
CA ILE A 130 -10.25 12.82 -13.44
C ILE A 130 -11.09 14.10 -13.52
N GLU A 131 -12.21 14.18 -12.80
CA GLU A 131 -13.10 15.35 -12.77
C GLU A 131 -12.37 16.63 -12.35
N ASN A 132 -11.43 16.50 -11.41
CA ASN A 132 -10.60 17.61 -10.95
C ASN A 132 -9.41 17.92 -11.90
N GLY A 133 -9.27 17.21 -13.02
CA GLY A 133 -8.18 17.38 -13.97
C GLY A 133 -6.82 16.85 -13.47
N ASN A 134 -6.82 16.05 -12.41
CA ASN A 134 -5.62 15.50 -11.75
C ASN A 134 -5.24 14.08 -12.20
N ALA A 135 -6.01 13.48 -13.11
CA ALA A 135 -5.70 12.19 -13.73
C ALA A 135 -6.14 12.16 -15.20
N TYR A 136 -5.52 11.30 -15.97
CA TYR A 136 -5.84 11.11 -17.39
C TYR A 136 -5.58 9.67 -17.82
N VAL A 137 -6.30 9.20 -18.84
CA VAL A 137 -6.10 7.90 -19.48
C VAL A 137 -5.01 8.01 -20.54
N CYS A 138 -3.97 7.21 -20.40
CA CYS A 138 -2.80 7.17 -21.29
C CYS A 138 -2.82 5.89 -22.12
N ASP A 139 -2.63 6.01 -23.43
CA ASP A 139 -2.59 4.88 -24.37
C ASP A 139 -1.14 4.44 -24.68
N LEU A 140 -0.13 5.09 -24.12
CA LEU A 140 1.25 4.66 -24.29
C LEU A 140 1.45 3.28 -23.65
N SER A 141 2.22 2.44 -24.34
CA SER A 141 2.74 1.21 -23.74
C SER A 141 3.61 1.53 -22.53
N ALA A 142 3.83 0.55 -21.65
CA ALA A 142 4.72 0.73 -20.49
C ALA A 142 6.14 1.13 -20.93
N GLU A 143 6.62 0.55 -22.04
CA GLU A 143 7.95 0.83 -22.59
C GLU A 143 8.04 2.26 -23.13
N ASP A 144 7.06 2.69 -23.93
CA ASP A 144 7.04 4.05 -24.47
C ASP A 144 6.90 5.10 -23.38
N PHE A 145 6.05 4.83 -22.37
CA PHE A 145 5.93 5.74 -21.23
C PHE A 145 7.24 5.82 -20.42
N MET A 146 7.97 4.72 -20.26
CA MET A 146 9.30 4.76 -19.61
C MET A 146 10.29 5.66 -20.36
N ARG A 147 10.23 5.73 -21.69
CA ARG A 147 11.06 6.63 -22.49
C ARG A 147 10.72 8.09 -22.25
N THR A 148 9.42 8.43 -22.12
CA THR A 148 8.98 9.81 -21.85
C THR A 148 9.27 10.26 -20.40
N ARG A 149 9.41 9.33 -19.47
CA ARG A 149 9.59 9.62 -18.03
C ARG A 149 10.89 10.36 -17.69
N GLY A 150 11.89 10.29 -18.59
CA GLY A 150 13.20 10.89 -18.37
C GLY A 150 14.10 10.10 -17.43
N THR A 151 15.08 10.77 -16.84
CA THR A 151 16.07 10.19 -15.91
C THR A 151 16.13 11.03 -14.61
N PRO A 152 16.86 10.62 -13.56
CA PRO A 152 17.06 11.45 -12.38
C PRO A 152 17.63 12.85 -12.69
N THR A 153 18.41 12.96 -13.77
CA THR A 153 19.10 14.21 -14.19
C THR A 153 18.46 14.89 -15.41
N ARG A 154 17.46 14.26 -16.03
CA ARG A 154 16.72 14.81 -17.17
C ARG A 154 15.22 14.77 -16.89
N ALA A 155 14.54 15.91 -17.04
CA ALA A 155 13.09 15.98 -16.95
C ALA A 155 12.42 15.01 -17.94
N GLY A 156 11.22 14.56 -17.60
CA GLY A 156 10.37 13.81 -18.52
C GLY A 156 9.64 14.74 -19.48
N GLU A 157 8.97 14.14 -20.45
CA GLU A 157 8.13 14.80 -21.45
C GLU A 157 6.67 14.41 -21.22
N ASP A 158 5.75 15.33 -21.49
CA ASP A 158 4.32 15.06 -21.37
C ASP A 158 3.88 13.99 -22.37
N SER A 159 3.04 13.07 -21.91
CA SER A 159 2.36 12.13 -22.80
C SER A 159 1.44 12.91 -23.77
N PRO A 160 1.35 12.53 -25.06
CA PRO A 160 0.42 13.15 -26.01
C PRO A 160 -1.05 13.04 -25.56
N PHE A 161 -1.36 12.11 -24.65
CA PHE A 161 -2.71 11.89 -24.13
C PHE A 161 -3.02 12.71 -22.86
N ARG A 162 -2.05 13.44 -22.34
CA ARG A 162 -2.15 14.19 -21.07
C ARG A 162 -3.15 15.34 -21.12
N HIS A 163 -3.49 15.82 -22.32
CA HIS A 163 -4.38 16.97 -22.55
C HIS A 163 -5.77 16.58 -23.03
N ARG A 164 -6.17 15.30 -22.94
CA ARG A 164 -7.55 14.88 -23.19
C ARG A 164 -8.53 15.61 -22.28
N SER A 165 -9.74 15.86 -22.79
CA SER A 165 -10.79 16.47 -21.98
C SER A 165 -11.19 15.58 -20.79
N VAL A 166 -11.81 16.18 -19.79
CA VAL A 166 -12.31 15.44 -18.61
C VAL A 166 -13.34 14.41 -19.05
N GLU A 167 -14.26 14.79 -19.94
CA GLU A 167 -15.33 13.94 -20.46
C GLU A 167 -14.78 12.72 -21.19
N GLU A 168 -13.77 12.91 -22.05
CA GLU A 168 -13.11 11.82 -22.77
C GLU A 168 -12.42 10.87 -21.79
N ASN A 169 -11.71 11.41 -20.81
CA ASN A 169 -11.02 10.59 -19.80
C ASN A 169 -12.01 9.78 -18.94
N ILE A 170 -13.15 10.34 -18.55
CA ILE A 170 -14.20 9.64 -17.80
C ILE A 170 -14.79 8.51 -18.66
N ASP A 171 -15.13 8.77 -19.92
CA ASP A 171 -15.67 7.76 -20.85
C ASP A 171 -14.69 6.60 -21.02
N LEU A 172 -13.40 6.91 -21.28
CA LEU A 172 -12.36 5.89 -21.42
C LEU A 172 -12.15 5.09 -20.15
N PHE A 173 -12.15 5.72 -18.97
CA PHE A 173 -11.94 5.04 -17.70
C PHE A 173 -13.13 4.12 -17.36
N LYS A 174 -14.36 4.53 -17.64
CA LYS A 174 -15.55 3.67 -17.52
C LYS A 174 -15.46 2.46 -18.46
N LYS A 175 -15.07 2.65 -19.71
CA LYS A 175 -14.83 1.56 -20.66
C LYS A 175 -13.70 0.62 -20.23
N MET A 176 -12.66 1.13 -19.56
CA MET A 176 -11.65 0.26 -18.92
C MET A 176 -12.30 -0.63 -17.83
N ARG A 177 -13.19 -0.08 -17.00
CA ARG A 177 -13.93 -0.81 -15.97
C ARG A 177 -14.90 -1.85 -16.55
N GLU A 178 -15.48 -1.57 -17.72
CA GLU A 178 -16.36 -2.48 -18.45
C GLU A 178 -15.60 -3.59 -19.20
N GLY A 179 -14.27 -3.54 -19.19
CA GLY A 179 -13.44 -4.56 -19.84
C GLY A 179 -13.41 -4.45 -21.38
N VAL A 180 -13.69 -3.27 -21.95
CA VAL A 180 -13.69 -3.05 -23.41
C VAL A 180 -12.31 -3.19 -24.02
N PHE A 181 -11.25 -2.89 -23.25
CA PHE A 181 -9.88 -2.82 -23.76
C PHE A 181 -9.06 -4.05 -23.32
N GLU A 182 -8.08 -4.40 -24.14
CA GLU A 182 -7.13 -5.46 -23.84
C GLU A 182 -6.11 -5.05 -22.74
N ASP A 183 -5.46 -6.05 -22.13
CA ASP A 183 -4.40 -5.85 -21.16
C ASP A 183 -3.30 -4.94 -21.71
N GLY A 184 -2.94 -3.92 -20.96
CA GLY A 184 -1.89 -2.98 -21.32
C GLY A 184 -2.28 -1.91 -22.34
N ALA A 185 -3.49 -1.96 -22.93
CA ALA A 185 -3.92 -0.99 -23.93
C ALA A 185 -4.08 0.43 -23.37
N LYS A 186 -4.46 0.54 -22.09
CA LYS A 186 -4.68 1.83 -21.42
C LYS A 186 -4.26 1.75 -19.96
N THR A 187 -3.79 2.89 -19.42
CA THR A 187 -3.42 3.08 -18.03
C THR A 187 -3.97 4.41 -17.53
N LEU A 188 -4.68 4.42 -16.42
CA LEU A 188 -5.00 5.69 -15.75
C LEU A 188 -3.76 6.17 -15.01
N ARG A 189 -3.37 7.42 -15.21
CA ARG A 189 -2.21 8.06 -14.59
C ARG A 189 -2.59 9.31 -13.82
N ALA A 190 -1.93 9.55 -12.69
CA ALA A 190 -1.98 10.85 -12.04
C ALA A 190 -1.30 11.90 -12.94
N LYS A 191 -1.78 13.13 -12.89
CA LYS A 191 -1.24 14.27 -13.64
C LYS A 191 -0.34 15.10 -12.72
N ILE A 192 0.93 14.72 -12.66
CA ILE A 192 1.95 15.35 -11.80
C ILE A 192 3.06 15.90 -12.66
N ASP A 193 3.86 16.84 -12.13
CA ASP A 193 4.94 17.47 -12.86
C ASP A 193 5.98 16.45 -13.36
N MET A 194 6.15 16.39 -14.68
CA MET A 194 7.11 15.51 -15.34
C MET A 194 8.58 15.94 -15.13
N SER A 195 8.81 17.11 -14.53
CA SER A 195 10.14 17.56 -14.06
C SER A 195 10.44 17.21 -12.60
N ALA A 196 9.50 16.60 -11.87
CA ALA A 196 9.67 16.25 -10.47
C ALA A 196 11.01 15.52 -10.23
N PRO A 197 11.79 15.90 -9.21
CA PRO A 197 13.08 15.25 -8.90
C PRO A 197 12.92 13.75 -8.60
N ASN A 198 11.83 13.37 -7.95
CA ASN A 198 11.46 11.97 -7.75
C ASN A 198 10.76 11.44 -9.01
N ILE A 199 11.47 10.61 -9.77
CA ILE A 199 10.93 9.97 -10.99
C ILE A 199 9.61 9.23 -10.72
N GLN A 200 9.43 8.63 -9.55
CA GLN A 200 8.20 7.90 -9.21
C GLN A 200 6.98 8.81 -9.15
N MET A 201 7.17 10.12 -8.99
CA MET A 201 6.10 11.12 -8.99
C MET A 201 5.77 11.68 -10.38
N ARG A 202 6.48 11.25 -11.43
CA ARG A 202 6.23 11.71 -12.81
C ARG A 202 5.11 10.87 -13.45
N ASP A 203 3.90 11.39 -13.41
CA ASP A 203 2.67 10.76 -13.92
C ASP A 203 2.56 9.25 -13.58
N PRO A 204 2.59 8.88 -12.28
CA PRO A 204 2.50 7.48 -11.87
C PRO A 204 1.20 6.83 -12.32
N ALA A 205 1.26 5.52 -12.57
CA ALA A 205 0.06 4.75 -12.85
C ALA A 205 -0.81 4.64 -11.59
N LEU A 206 -2.12 4.86 -11.75
CA LEU A 206 -3.14 4.71 -10.72
C LEU A 206 -3.95 3.43 -10.94
N TYR A 207 -4.27 3.10 -12.20
CA TYR A 207 -5.01 1.89 -12.58
C TYR A 207 -4.40 1.28 -13.84
N ARG A 208 -4.40 -0.06 -13.87
CA ARG A 208 -4.02 -0.86 -15.04
C ARG A 208 -5.13 -1.85 -15.40
N ILE A 209 -5.20 -2.23 -16.67
CA ILE A 209 -6.09 -3.31 -17.14
C ILE A 209 -5.38 -4.65 -16.91
N ARG A 210 -6.07 -5.59 -16.26
CA ARG A 210 -5.67 -6.97 -16.06
C ARG A 210 -6.88 -7.87 -16.03
N ARG A 211 -7.11 -8.69 -17.03
CA ARG A 211 -8.23 -9.63 -17.12
C ARG A 211 -7.83 -10.97 -16.50
N VAL A 212 -7.67 -10.98 -15.19
CA VAL A 212 -7.26 -12.17 -14.44
C VAL A 212 -8.21 -12.36 -13.26
N HIS A 213 -8.54 -13.61 -13.00
CA HIS A 213 -9.37 -13.99 -11.86
C HIS A 213 -8.72 -13.56 -10.54
N HIS A 214 -9.44 -12.79 -9.76
CA HIS A 214 -8.99 -12.34 -8.44
C HIS A 214 -9.53 -13.29 -7.36
N HIS A 215 -8.67 -13.75 -6.46
CA HIS A 215 -9.00 -14.76 -5.44
C HIS A 215 -10.18 -14.38 -4.52
N ARG A 216 -10.57 -13.10 -4.46
CA ARG A 216 -11.69 -12.62 -3.64
C ARG A 216 -12.86 -12.05 -4.45
N THR A 217 -12.59 -11.31 -5.51
CA THR A 217 -13.61 -10.63 -6.31
C THR A 217 -13.96 -11.37 -7.61
N GLY A 218 -13.27 -12.49 -7.89
CA GLY A 218 -13.50 -13.25 -9.12
C GLY A 218 -13.16 -12.43 -10.35
N ASP A 219 -14.02 -12.48 -11.35
CA ASP A 219 -13.84 -11.79 -12.64
C ASP A 219 -14.55 -10.41 -12.68
N ALA A 220 -15.02 -9.93 -11.51
CA ALA A 220 -15.80 -8.70 -11.43
C ALA A 220 -15.00 -7.43 -11.78
N TRP A 221 -13.68 -7.48 -11.71
CA TRP A 221 -12.80 -6.34 -11.94
C TRP A 221 -11.75 -6.62 -13.01
N PRO A 222 -11.88 -6.02 -14.24
CA PRO A 222 -10.85 -6.12 -15.28
C PRO A 222 -9.73 -5.07 -15.12
N ILE A 223 -9.84 -4.17 -14.13
CA ILE A 223 -8.85 -3.14 -13.81
C ILE A 223 -8.50 -3.16 -12.33
N TYR A 224 -7.26 -2.87 -12.01
CA TYR A 224 -6.76 -2.88 -10.64
C TYR A 224 -6.02 -1.59 -10.29
N PRO A 225 -6.22 -1.05 -9.07
CA PRO A 225 -5.40 0.05 -8.57
C PRO A 225 -3.93 -0.37 -8.42
N MET A 226 -3.02 0.61 -8.36
CA MET A 226 -1.56 0.39 -8.24
C MET A 226 -0.98 1.15 -7.06
#